data_ab5349a9fc2ffa2d2003d70f8bebaa92
#
_entry.id   ab5349a9fc2ffa2d2003d70f8bebaa92
#
_cell.length_a   1.000
_cell.length_b   1.000
_cell.length_c   1.000
_cell.angle_alpha   90.00
_cell.angle_beta   90.00
_cell.angle_gamma   90.00
#
_symmetry.space_group_name_H-M   'P 1'
#
loop_
_entity.id
_entity.type
_entity.pdbx_description
1 polymer ?
#
loop_
_entity_poly.entity_id
_entity_poly.type
_entity_poly.pdbx_seq_one_letter_code
_entity_poly.pdbx_strand_id
1 'polypeptide(L)'
;MFFAEEAVVDSAMSFSEAIEGTYAPAEIIDSLSMIDVCYYSFDGRKHQGQIIVNREVEDDVYDLFNFIEKILFPIGKVIPIVVYQWDDYKSMAENNTSSFNFRVIEGTKTAPKK
;
A
#
# COMPACT_ATOMS: atom_id res chain seq x y z
N MET A 1 -8.51 -33.83 4.00
CA MET A 1 -7.89 -33.02 2.94
C MET A 1 -7.94 -31.55 3.29
N PHE A 2 -6.82 -30.89 3.14
CA PHE A 2 -6.75 -29.46 3.44
C PHE A 2 -6.81 -28.66 2.16
N PHE A 3 -7.63 -27.64 2.17
CA PHE A 3 -7.61 -26.63 1.13
C PHE A 3 -6.92 -25.40 1.70
N ALA A 4 -5.92 -24.92 1.00
CA ALA A 4 -5.38 -23.63 1.35
C ALA A 4 -6.47 -22.58 1.16
N GLU A 5 -6.67 -21.72 2.14
CA GLU A 5 -7.61 -20.63 2.00
C GLU A 5 -7.08 -19.67 0.94
N GLU A 6 -7.88 -19.46 -0.10
CA GLU A 6 -7.51 -18.51 -1.13
C GLU A 6 -7.73 -17.10 -0.61
N ALA A 7 -6.70 -16.28 -0.73
CA ALA A 7 -6.81 -14.88 -0.35
C ALA A 7 -7.69 -14.14 -1.35
N VAL A 8 -8.51 -13.23 -0.83
CA VAL A 8 -9.24 -12.28 -1.67
C VAL A 8 -8.21 -11.26 -2.18
N VAL A 9 -8.05 -11.13 -3.48
CA VAL A 9 -7.06 -10.23 -4.06
C VAL A 9 -7.67 -8.84 -4.20
N ASP A 10 -7.25 -7.93 -3.33
CA ASP A 10 -7.73 -6.55 -3.33
C ASP A 10 -6.95 -5.67 -4.31
N SER A 11 -5.72 -6.04 -4.62
CA SER A 11 -4.87 -5.30 -5.53
C SER A 11 -3.89 -6.24 -6.20
N ALA A 12 -3.76 -6.14 -7.52
CA ALA A 12 -2.84 -6.95 -8.32
C ALA A 12 -2.39 -6.14 -9.54
N MET A 13 -1.83 -4.96 -9.28
CA MET A 13 -1.38 -4.07 -10.35
C MET A 13 0.15 -4.12 -10.48
N SER A 14 0.66 -3.66 -11.62
CA SER A 14 2.09 -3.50 -11.81
C SER A 14 2.59 -2.26 -11.08
N PHE A 15 3.90 -2.19 -10.87
CA PHE A 15 4.52 -1.01 -10.27
C PHE A 15 4.22 0.25 -11.11
N SER A 16 4.31 0.13 -12.43
CA SER A 16 4.02 1.26 -13.33
C SER A 16 2.60 1.76 -13.17
N GLU A 17 1.64 0.86 -13.03
CA GLU A 17 0.24 1.24 -12.78
C GLU A 17 0.09 1.92 -11.42
N ALA A 18 0.79 1.39 -10.41
CA ALA A 18 0.66 1.88 -9.04
C ALA A 18 1.21 3.30 -8.86
N ILE A 19 2.12 3.75 -9.74
CA ILE A 19 2.70 5.10 -9.67
C ILE A 19 2.17 6.03 -10.75
N GLU A 20 1.21 5.56 -11.56
CA GLU A 20 0.68 6.36 -12.65
C GLU A 20 0.12 7.68 -12.14
N GLY A 21 0.53 8.77 -12.76
CA GLY A 21 0.07 10.11 -12.41
C GLY A 21 0.80 10.75 -11.25
N THR A 22 1.78 10.07 -10.63
CA THR A 22 2.57 10.70 -9.58
C THR A 22 3.48 11.79 -10.14
N TYR A 23 3.70 12.83 -9.35
CA TYR A 23 4.64 13.90 -9.67
C TYR A 23 6.03 13.65 -9.06
N ALA A 24 6.25 12.50 -8.45
CA ALA A 24 7.54 12.21 -7.82
C ALA A 24 8.66 12.17 -8.85
N PRO A 25 9.82 12.75 -8.54
CA PRO A 25 10.96 12.69 -9.46
C PRO A 25 11.49 11.26 -9.58
N ALA A 26 12.22 10.99 -10.67
CA ALA A 26 12.74 9.65 -10.96
C ALA A 26 13.57 9.08 -9.81
N GLU A 27 14.34 9.91 -9.13
CA GLU A 27 15.17 9.48 -8.00
C GLU A 27 14.34 8.89 -6.86
N ILE A 28 13.20 9.51 -6.59
CA ILE A 28 12.27 9.00 -5.57
C ILE A 28 11.67 7.68 -6.04
N ILE A 29 11.19 7.63 -7.29
CA ILE A 29 10.58 6.43 -7.86
C ILE A 29 11.57 5.27 -7.84
N ASP A 30 12.83 5.53 -8.18
CA ASP A 30 13.88 4.50 -8.20
C ASP A 30 14.17 3.92 -6.81
N SER A 31 13.83 4.65 -5.74
CA SER A 31 14.04 4.18 -4.38
C SER A 31 12.86 3.35 -3.84
N LEU A 32 11.80 3.23 -4.62
CA LEU A 32 10.57 2.56 -4.17
C LEU A 32 10.53 1.10 -4.55
N SER A 33 9.78 0.35 -3.77
CA SER A 33 9.48 -1.04 -4.05
C SER A 33 8.00 -1.26 -3.76
N MET A 34 7.35 -2.06 -4.59
CA MET A 34 5.96 -2.46 -4.33
C MET A 34 5.96 -3.90 -3.89
N ILE A 35 5.35 -4.17 -2.75
CA ILE A 35 5.31 -5.51 -2.19
C ILE A 35 3.87 -5.96 -2.02
N ASP A 36 3.68 -7.28 -2.17
CA ASP A 36 2.40 -7.91 -1.90
C ASP A 36 2.36 -8.28 -0.43
N VAL A 37 1.26 -7.99 0.22
CA VAL A 37 1.08 -8.29 1.64
C VAL A 37 -0.24 -9.01 1.86
N CYS A 38 -0.28 -9.85 2.89
CA CYS A 38 -1.49 -10.56 3.26
C CYS A 38 -1.95 -10.10 4.64
N TYR A 39 -3.25 -10.07 4.84
CA TYR A 39 -3.84 -9.61 6.09
C TYR A 39 -5.26 -10.15 6.21
N TYR A 40 -5.80 -10.17 7.43
CA TYR A 40 -7.21 -10.47 7.65
C TYR A 40 -8.00 -9.18 7.67
N SER A 41 -9.05 -9.13 6.87
CA SER A 41 -9.90 -7.96 6.79
C SER A 41 -11.07 -8.05 7.77
N PHE A 42 -11.91 -7.03 7.77
CA PHE A 42 -13.07 -6.97 8.68
C PHE A 42 -14.11 -8.03 8.38
N ASP A 43 -14.05 -8.64 7.21
CA ASP A 43 -14.95 -9.77 6.85
C ASP A 43 -14.48 -11.11 7.43
N GLY A 44 -13.37 -11.11 8.17
CA GLY A 44 -12.80 -12.32 8.75
C GLY A 44 -12.04 -13.19 7.76
N ARG A 45 -11.89 -12.73 6.51
CA ARG A 45 -11.21 -13.48 5.47
C ARG A 45 -9.80 -12.96 5.24
N LYS A 46 -8.95 -13.83 4.73
CA LYS A 46 -7.60 -13.46 4.33
C LYS A 46 -7.65 -12.71 3.01
N HIS A 47 -6.96 -11.59 2.95
CA HIS A 47 -6.88 -10.73 1.78
C HIS A 47 -5.43 -10.54 1.36
N GLN A 48 -5.22 -10.23 0.09
CA GLN A 48 -3.93 -9.85 -0.44
C GLN A 48 -4.05 -8.45 -1.01
N GLY A 49 -3.15 -7.57 -0.57
CA GLY A 49 -3.06 -6.21 -1.08
C GLY A 49 -1.65 -5.90 -1.52
N GLN A 50 -1.41 -4.65 -1.82
CA GLN A 50 -0.11 -4.17 -2.26
C GLN A 50 0.19 -2.84 -1.61
N ILE A 51 1.45 -2.64 -1.24
CA ILE A 51 1.89 -1.39 -0.64
C ILE A 51 3.23 -0.97 -1.26
N ILE A 52 3.38 0.32 -1.52
CA ILE A 52 4.62 0.89 -2.04
C ILE A 52 5.38 1.50 -0.88
N VAL A 53 6.62 1.09 -0.71
CA VAL A 53 7.48 1.56 0.38
C VAL A 53 8.86 1.85 -0.16
N ASN A 54 9.68 2.56 0.62
CA ASN A 54 11.09 2.70 0.29
C ASN A 54 11.74 1.32 0.36
N ARG A 55 12.58 1.01 -0.62
CA ARG A 55 13.22 -0.30 -0.73
C ARG A 55 14.02 -0.66 0.52
N GLU A 56 14.57 0.31 1.22
CA GLU A 56 15.36 0.07 2.42
C GLU A 56 14.56 -0.50 3.57
N VAL A 57 13.24 -0.27 3.62
CA VAL A 57 12.38 -0.78 4.70
C VAL A 57 11.50 -1.93 4.25
N GLU A 58 11.72 -2.47 3.07
CA GLU A 58 10.90 -3.54 2.50
C GLU A 58 10.79 -4.74 3.45
N ASP A 59 11.92 -5.22 3.96
CA ASP A 59 11.94 -6.37 4.87
C ASP A 59 11.21 -6.07 6.17
N ASP A 60 11.36 -4.85 6.69
CA ASP A 60 10.68 -4.45 7.93
C ASP A 60 9.17 -4.42 7.74
N VAL A 61 8.71 -3.99 6.57
CA VAL A 61 7.28 -3.95 6.27
C VAL A 61 6.72 -5.36 6.13
N TYR A 62 7.45 -6.27 5.48
CA TYR A 62 7.06 -7.67 5.43
C TYR A 62 6.93 -8.27 6.82
N ASP A 63 7.91 -8.02 7.68
CA ASP A 63 7.90 -8.53 9.05
C ASP A 63 6.69 -7.99 9.83
N LEU A 64 6.39 -6.71 9.62
CA LEU A 64 5.23 -6.08 10.26
C LEU A 64 3.92 -6.75 9.84
N PHE A 65 3.72 -6.96 8.55
CA PHE A 65 2.49 -7.58 8.06
C PHE A 65 2.41 -9.05 8.49
N ASN A 66 3.52 -9.77 8.52
CA ASN A 66 3.55 -11.13 9.05
C ASN A 66 3.13 -11.17 10.51
N PHE A 67 3.58 -10.21 11.30
CA PHE A 67 3.20 -10.09 12.70
C PHE A 67 1.71 -9.77 12.85
N ILE A 68 1.22 -8.80 12.07
CA ILE A 68 -0.20 -8.40 12.07
C ILE A 68 -1.09 -9.58 11.71
N GLU A 69 -0.69 -10.37 10.71
CA GLU A 69 -1.43 -11.56 10.31
C GLU A 69 -1.44 -12.60 11.43
N LYS A 70 -0.28 -12.80 12.07
CA LYS A 70 -0.11 -13.80 13.13
C LYS A 70 -1.01 -13.52 14.32
N ILE A 71 -1.18 -12.25 14.69
CA ILE A 71 -2.03 -11.87 15.82
C ILE A 71 -3.48 -11.62 15.42
N LEU A 72 -3.80 -11.83 14.13
CA LEU A 72 -5.15 -11.66 13.58
C LEU A 72 -5.72 -10.24 13.78
N PHE A 73 -4.85 -9.23 13.75
CA PHE A 73 -5.28 -7.84 13.83
C PHE A 73 -5.91 -7.44 12.49
N PRO A 74 -7.19 -7.05 12.46
CA PRO A 74 -7.87 -6.80 11.20
C PRO A 74 -7.45 -5.48 10.56
N ILE A 75 -7.31 -5.50 9.24
CA ILE A 75 -7.02 -4.32 8.42
C ILE A 75 -8.09 -4.26 7.33
N GLY A 76 -8.64 -3.08 7.07
CA GLY A 76 -9.70 -2.92 6.08
C GLY A 76 -9.26 -3.34 4.69
N LYS A 77 -8.24 -2.70 4.17
CA LYS A 77 -7.61 -3.08 2.90
C LYS A 77 -6.23 -2.42 2.79
N VAL A 78 -5.42 -2.91 1.87
CA VAL A 78 -4.09 -2.36 1.58
C VAL A 78 -3.95 -2.31 0.06
N ILE A 79 -4.22 -1.16 -0.53
CA ILE A 79 -4.09 -0.96 -1.98
C ILE A 79 -3.39 0.36 -2.26
N PRO A 80 -2.63 0.45 -3.36
CA PRO A 80 -1.92 1.68 -3.70
C PRO A 80 -2.90 2.85 -3.89
N ILE A 81 -2.49 4.02 -3.45
CA ILE A 81 -3.37 5.18 -3.40
C ILE A 81 -3.78 5.70 -4.79
N VAL A 82 -3.10 5.25 -5.84
CA VAL A 82 -3.47 5.60 -7.22
C VAL A 82 -4.94 5.23 -7.52
N VAL A 83 -5.45 4.18 -6.89
CA VAL A 83 -6.85 3.76 -7.02
C VAL A 83 -7.81 4.87 -6.57
N TYR A 84 -7.36 5.74 -5.68
CA TYR A 84 -8.14 6.86 -5.15
C TYR A 84 -7.71 8.20 -5.76
N GLN A 85 -7.07 8.17 -6.94
CA GLN A 85 -6.56 9.35 -7.63
C GLN A 85 -5.67 10.20 -6.74
N TRP A 86 -4.83 9.56 -5.94
CA TRP A 86 -3.88 10.19 -5.01
C TRP A 86 -4.57 11.01 -3.90
N ASP A 87 -5.84 10.76 -3.65
CA ASP A 87 -6.61 11.46 -2.63
C ASP A 87 -6.66 10.65 -1.33
N ASP A 88 -5.96 11.13 -0.30
CA ASP A 88 -5.90 10.47 0.99
C ASP A 88 -7.27 10.36 1.66
N TYR A 89 -8.11 11.36 1.49
CA TYR A 89 -9.43 11.36 2.14
C TYR A 89 -10.31 10.24 1.58
N LYS A 90 -10.25 10.02 0.28
CA LYS A 90 -10.99 8.91 -0.34
C LYS A 90 -10.47 7.58 0.14
N SER A 91 -9.15 7.45 0.25
CA SER A 91 -8.49 6.24 0.75
C SER A 91 -8.91 5.97 2.20
N MET A 92 -8.85 6.98 3.05
CA MET A 92 -9.23 6.86 4.46
C MET A 92 -10.70 6.51 4.64
N ALA A 93 -11.56 7.07 3.81
CA ALA A 93 -13.00 6.80 3.89
C ALA A 93 -13.32 5.32 3.66
N GLU A 94 -12.45 4.59 2.97
CA GLU A 94 -12.61 3.16 2.73
C GLU A 94 -11.73 2.30 3.64
N ASN A 95 -11.17 2.87 4.69
CA ASN A 95 -10.29 2.18 5.63
C ASN A 95 -9.08 1.56 4.93
N ASN A 96 -8.56 2.25 3.92
CA ASN A 96 -7.39 1.77 3.19
C ASN A 96 -6.09 2.19 3.89
N THR A 97 -5.13 1.28 3.89
CA THR A 97 -3.77 1.54 4.36
C THR A 97 -2.86 1.65 3.14
N SER A 98 -2.13 2.75 3.06
CA SER A 98 -1.15 2.96 2.01
C SER A 98 0.03 3.73 2.57
N SER A 99 1.14 3.76 1.84
CA SER A 99 2.36 4.43 2.31
C SER A 99 2.78 5.55 1.38
N PHE A 100 2.97 5.26 0.11
CA PHE A 100 3.51 6.24 -0.83
C PHE A 100 2.43 7.17 -1.38
N ASN A 101 2.58 8.46 -1.13
CA ASN A 101 1.79 9.50 -1.78
C ASN A 101 2.64 10.78 -1.82
N PHE A 102 3.34 10.96 -2.93
CA PHE A 102 4.19 12.14 -3.10
C PHE A 102 3.33 13.36 -3.40
N ARG A 103 3.58 14.45 -2.65
CA ARG A 103 2.84 15.70 -2.78
C ARG A 103 3.77 16.88 -2.94
N VAL A 104 3.26 17.89 -3.63
CA VAL A 104 3.93 19.18 -3.75
C VAL A 104 3.08 20.19 -2.99
N ILE A 105 3.74 21.00 -2.15
CA ILE A 105 3.04 22.07 -1.42
C ILE A 105 2.57 23.09 -2.44
N GLU A 106 1.25 23.36 -2.42
CA GLU A 106 0.65 24.32 -3.34
C GLU A 106 1.29 25.68 -3.20
N GLY A 107 1.63 26.28 -4.34
CA GLY A 107 2.24 27.61 -4.39
C GLY A 107 3.75 27.63 -4.20
N THR A 108 4.34 26.54 -3.74
CA THR A 108 5.80 26.48 -3.48
C THR A 108 6.52 25.53 -4.42
N LYS A 109 5.82 24.55 -4.98
CA LYS A 109 6.38 23.46 -5.80
C LYS A 109 7.45 22.65 -5.06
N THR A 110 7.36 22.63 -3.76
CA THR A 110 8.28 21.94 -2.89
C THR A 110 7.54 20.80 -2.18
N ALA A 111 8.16 19.62 -2.13
CA ALA A 111 7.56 18.49 -1.44
C ALA A 111 7.46 18.79 0.07
N PRO A 112 6.38 18.34 0.73
CA PRO A 112 6.27 18.49 2.16
C PRO A 112 7.39 17.73 2.87
N LYS A 113 7.86 18.29 3.97
CA LYS A 113 8.82 17.59 4.81
C LYS A 113 8.09 16.54 5.64
N LYS A 114 8.73 15.45 5.80
CA LYS A 114 8.24 14.37 6.66
C LYS A 114 8.92 14.45 8.02
#